data_eb5a1486d206bfefa1d2e9e9be61d833
#
_entry.id   eb5a1486d206bfefa1d2e9e9be61d833
#
_cell.length_a   1.000
_cell.length_b   1.000
_cell.length_c   1.000
_cell.angle_alpha   90.00
_cell.angle_beta   90.00
_cell.angle_gamma   90.00
#
_symmetry.space_group_name_H-M   'P 1'
#
loop_
_entity.id
_entity.type
_entity.pdbx_description
1 polymer ?
#
loop_
_entity_poly.entity_id
_entity_poly.type
_entity_poly.pdbx_seq_one_letter_code
_entity_poly.pdbx_strand_id
1 'polypeptide(L)'
;QRQMCIRDRYSPYVYYNEHCIVMNSRHTPMVIDRGVFDKLFSFVEQFPHYFLGSNADLPIVGGSILSHEHFQGGHHTFPMEKAEKEFGFTVPGFADVDCCVVKYPMTVLRLNSENKDHLCDLAGKILAKWRAYSDPAAMIFAETDGEPHNTITPIARMREGRYELDLVLRNNLTTKEHPMGLYHPHEELHHIKKENIGLIEVMGLAVLPGRLKKEMADLREALLKGENLRENEALSKHADWADAFMPRHPEFGEENAEAIIQYEIGQVFARVLECAGVYKCTEAGRAALKRFLTEVQNG
;
A
#
# COMPACT_ATOMS: atom_id res chain seq x y z
N GLN A 1 -29.84 7.90 -12.87
CA GLN A 1 -28.69 8.76 -12.54
C GLN A 1 -28.65 8.93 -11.02
N ARG A 2 -27.76 8.22 -10.32
CA ARG A 2 -27.43 8.52 -8.92
C ARG A 2 -26.42 9.66 -8.95
N GLN A 3 -26.88 10.86 -8.67
CA GLN A 3 -26.04 12.00 -8.44
C GLN A 3 -25.27 11.78 -7.14
N MET A 4 -23.98 11.50 -7.24
CA MET A 4 -23.09 11.40 -6.08
C MET A 4 -22.89 12.83 -5.56
N CYS A 5 -23.44 13.17 -4.38
CA CYS A 5 -23.11 14.41 -3.69
C CYS A 5 -21.71 14.26 -3.08
N ILE A 6 -20.71 14.66 -3.81
CA ILE A 6 -19.31 14.74 -3.37
C ILE A 6 -19.11 16.07 -2.68
N ARG A 7 -18.57 16.05 -1.46
CA ARG A 7 -18.00 17.24 -0.82
C ARG A 7 -16.49 17.10 -0.88
N ASP A 8 -15.87 17.84 -1.79
CA ASP A 8 -14.43 17.95 -1.86
C ASP A 8 -13.92 18.81 -0.71
N ARG A 9 -12.93 18.32 0.01
CA ARG A 9 -12.14 19.08 0.96
C ARG A 9 -10.67 18.92 0.62
N TYR A 10 -9.97 20.00 0.40
CA TYR A 10 -8.52 19.98 0.44
C TYR A 10 -8.08 19.54 1.84
N SER A 11 -7.23 18.53 1.88
CA SER A 11 -6.67 18.08 3.15
C SER A 11 -5.76 19.16 3.74
N PRO A 12 -5.86 19.47 5.05
CA PRO A 12 -4.89 20.35 5.72
C PRO A 12 -3.48 19.75 5.73
N TYR A 13 -3.36 18.44 5.48
CA TYR A 13 -2.08 17.74 5.34
C TYR A 13 -1.77 17.59 3.85
N VAL A 14 -0.82 18.36 3.36
CA VAL A 14 -0.37 18.29 1.95
C VAL A 14 0.73 17.25 1.85
N TYR A 15 0.37 15.98 1.62
CA TYR A 15 1.34 14.92 1.40
C TYR A 15 1.92 14.97 -0.03
N TYR A 16 1.14 15.42 -0.99
CA TYR A 16 1.49 15.57 -2.41
C TYR A 16 0.60 16.63 -3.06
N ASN A 17 0.91 16.98 -4.31
CA ASN A 17 0.19 18.03 -5.03
C ASN A 17 -1.30 17.68 -5.19
N GLU A 18 -2.16 18.65 -4.90
CA GLU A 18 -3.63 18.57 -5.02
C GLU A 18 -4.24 17.40 -4.21
N HIS A 19 -3.61 17.03 -3.07
CA HIS A 19 -4.16 16.00 -2.18
C HIS A 19 -5.57 16.39 -1.74
N CYS A 20 -6.54 15.56 -2.07
CA CYS A 20 -7.95 15.76 -1.74
C CYS A 20 -8.55 14.53 -1.04
N ILE A 21 -9.61 14.77 -0.27
CA ILE A 21 -10.43 13.75 0.35
C ILE A 21 -11.84 13.88 -0.22
N VAL A 22 -12.32 12.77 -0.81
CA VAL A 22 -13.68 12.64 -1.34
C VAL A 22 -14.51 11.86 -0.34
N MET A 23 -15.56 12.46 0.19
CA MET A 23 -16.37 11.86 1.24
C MET A 23 -17.80 11.63 0.76
N ASN A 24 -18.40 10.51 1.19
CA ASN A 24 -19.83 10.32 1.03
C ASN A 24 -20.58 11.40 1.87
N SER A 25 -21.63 11.98 1.30
CA SER A 25 -22.46 12.97 2.01
C SER A 25 -23.24 12.36 3.20
N ARG A 26 -23.41 11.06 3.21
CA ARG A 26 -24.04 10.29 4.29
C ARG A 26 -22.96 9.53 5.07
N HIS A 27 -23.14 9.43 6.39
CA HIS A 27 -22.32 8.56 7.22
C HIS A 27 -22.69 7.11 6.94
N THR A 28 -21.94 6.47 6.06
CA THR A 28 -22.03 5.04 5.75
C THR A 28 -20.68 4.38 6.06
N PRO A 29 -20.65 3.21 6.67
CA PRO A 29 -19.39 2.48 6.89
C PRO A 29 -18.64 2.25 5.59
N MET A 30 -17.32 2.15 5.68
CA MET A 30 -16.48 1.73 4.56
C MET A 30 -16.76 0.26 4.26
N VAL A 31 -17.08 -0.03 3.01
CA VAL A 31 -17.21 -1.38 2.48
C VAL A 31 -16.62 -1.37 1.09
N ILE A 32 -15.61 -2.19 0.85
CA ILE A 32 -15.05 -2.37 -0.49
C ILE A 32 -15.91 -3.39 -1.24
N ASP A 33 -16.55 -2.94 -2.29
CA ASP A 33 -17.36 -3.76 -3.19
C ASP A 33 -17.25 -3.24 -4.63
N ARG A 34 -17.97 -3.89 -5.57
CA ARG A 34 -18.01 -3.44 -6.97
C ARG A 34 -18.47 -1.97 -7.09
N GLY A 35 -19.39 -1.52 -6.24
CA GLY A 35 -19.89 -0.14 -6.25
C GLY A 35 -18.81 0.90 -5.89
N VAL A 36 -17.81 0.52 -5.10
CA VAL A 36 -16.65 1.37 -4.83
C VAL A 36 -15.85 1.59 -6.11
N PHE A 37 -15.61 0.55 -6.92
CA PHE A 37 -14.88 0.70 -8.18
C PHE A 37 -15.59 1.65 -9.15
N ASP A 38 -16.91 1.57 -9.25
CA ASP A 38 -17.71 2.51 -10.03
C ASP A 38 -17.57 3.96 -9.54
N LYS A 39 -17.54 4.16 -8.20
CA LYS A 39 -17.34 5.49 -7.60
C LYS A 39 -15.96 6.06 -7.93
N LEU A 40 -14.91 5.21 -7.80
CA LEU A 40 -13.55 5.61 -8.12
C LEU A 40 -13.44 6.05 -9.59
N PHE A 41 -13.98 5.27 -10.51
CA PHE A 41 -13.96 5.60 -11.94
C PHE A 41 -14.84 6.80 -12.28
N SER A 42 -16.01 6.96 -11.66
CA SER A 42 -16.85 8.13 -11.89
C SER A 42 -16.15 9.44 -11.52
N PHE A 43 -15.23 9.42 -10.55
CA PHE A 43 -14.41 10.57 -10.20
C PHE A 43 -13.32 10.82 -11.25
N VAL A 44 -12.53 9.80 -11.62
CA VAL A 44 -11.42 9.98 -12.56
C VAL A 44 -11.90 10.20 -14.00
N GLU A 45 -13.13 9.86 -14.36
CA GLU A 45 -13.77 10.29 -15.61
C GLU A 45 -13.97 11.81 -15.67
N GLN A 46 -14.31 12.43 -14.52
CA GLN A 46 -14.48 13.89 -14.40
C GLN A 46 -13.13 14.62 -14.25
N PHE A 47 -12.16 13.95 -13.59
CA PHE A 47 -10.82 14.48 -13.33
C PHE A 47 -9.75 13.50 -13.84
N PRO A 48 -9.57 13.36 -15.17
CA PRO A 48 -8.73 12.29 -15.74
C PRO A 48 -7.24 12.43 -15.46
N HIS A 49 -6.80 13.55 -14.94
CA HIS A 49 -5.42 13.80 -14.47
C HIS A 49 -5.21 13.43 -13.00
N TYR A 50 -6.27 13.02 -12.29
CA TYR A 50 -6.21 12.57 -10.91
C TYR A 50 -6.19 11.03 -10.83
N PHE A 51 -5.66 10.52 -9.73
CA PHE A 51 -6.02 9.21 -9.22
C PHE A 51 -7.07 9.36 -8.12
N LEU A 52 -7.79 8.29 -7.81
CA LEU A 52 -8.62 8.15 -6.62
C LEU A 52 -8.48 6.74 -6.08
N GLY A 53 -8.26 6.60 -4.77
CA GLY A 53 -8.15 5.31 -4.11
C GLY A 53 -8.92 5.26 -2.79
N SER A 54 -9.18 4.05 -2.32
CA SER A 54 -9.79 3.78 -1.03
C SER A 54 -8.81 3.10 -0.10
N ASN A 55 -8.82 3.44 1.19
CA ASN A 55 -8.24 2.56 2.19
C ASN A 55 -9.01 1.22 2.21
N ALA A 56 -8.37 0.18 2.75
CA ALA A 56 -9.03 -1.08 3.01
C ALA A 56 -10.13 -0.92 4.08
N ASP A 57 -11.14 -1.79 4.05
CA ASP A 57 -12.31 -1.75 4.92
C ASP A 57 -12.18 -2.62 6.20
N LEU A 58 -11.00 -3.15 6.47
CA LEU A 58 -10.69 -3.90 7.68
C LEU A 58 -9.69 -3.16 8.59
N PRO A 59 -9.74 -3.35 9.91
CA PRO A 59 -8.79 -2.76 10.84
C PRO A 59 -7.36 -3.26 10.55
N ILE A 60 -6.35 -2.56 11.10
CA ILE A 60 -4.90 -2.85 10.95
C ILE A 60 -4.39 -2.50 9.55
N VAL A 61 -5.08 -2.90 8.49
CA VAL A 61 -4.68 -2.70 7.07
C VAL A 61 -5.45 -1.57 6.38
N GLY A 62 -6.40 -0.95 7.07
CA GLY A 62 -7.19 0.17 6.58
C GLY A 62 -6.77 1.51 7.14
N GLY A 63 -7.52 2.52 6.77
CA GLY A 63 -7.43 3.85 7.37
C GLY A 63 -8.00 3.89 8.79
N SER A 64 -7.82 5.03 9.45
CA SER A 64 -8.29 5.24 10.83
C SER A 64 -9.81 5.43 10.95
N ILE A 65 -10.51 5.71 9.85
CA ILE A 65 -11.95 6.02 9.84
C ILE A 65 -12.69 4.97 9.00
N LEU A 66 -13.10 3.87 9.63
CA LEU A 66 -13.90 2.82 8.97
C LEU A 66 -15.41 3.08 9.01
N SER A 67 -15.87 4.01 9.86
CA SER A 67 -17.28 4.33 10.05
C SER A 67 -17.85 5.29 9.01
N HIS A 68 -17.02 5.93 8.21
CA HIS A 68 -17.43 6.87 7.19
C HIS A 68 -16.69 6.66 5.87
N GLU A 69 -17.42 6.27 4.83
CA GLU A 69 -16.88 6.04 3.50
C GLU A 69 -16.22 7.31 2.96
N HIS A 70 -14.93 7.19 2.66
CA HIS A 70 -14.11 8.25 2.10
C HIS A 70 -13.03 7.69 1.19
N PHE A 71 -12.57 8.53 0.27
CA PHE A 71 -11.54 8.22 -0.71
C PHE A 71 -10.47 9.31 -0.66
N GLN A 72 -9.26 8.99 -1.09
CA GLN A 72 -8.17 9.95 -1.22
C GLN A 72 -7.70 9.99 -2.66
N GLY A 73 -7.46 11.19 -3.16
CA GLY A 73 -7.04 11.41 -4.53
C GLY A 73 -6.12 12.61 -4.67
N GLY A 74 -5.76 12.91 -5.90
CA GLY A 74 -4.95 14.07 -6.24
C GLY A 74 -4.17 13.88 -7.53
N HIS A 75 -3.37 14.90 -7.87
CA HIS A 75 -2.52 14.91 -9.06
C HIS A 75 -1.07 14.59 -8.68
N HIS A 76 -0.76 13.30 -8.54
CA HIS A 76 0.58 12.83 -8.23
C HIS A 76 0.84 11.45 -8.82
N THR A 77 2.04 11.24 -9.35
CA THR A 77 2.46 9.95 -9.90
C THR A 77 3.36 9.22 -8.90
N PHE A 78 2.82 8.17 -8.32
CA PHE A 78 3.49 7.39 -7.28
C PHE A 78 4.48 6.35 -7.83
N PRO A 79 5.43 5.87 -7.01
CA PRO A 79 6.31 4.76 -7.38
C PRO A 79 5.58 3.50 -7.85
N MET A 80 4.49 3.12 -7.18
CA MET A 80 3.68 1.96 -7.57
C MET A 80 3.09 2.10 -8.98
N GLU A 81 2.66 3.30 -9.37
CA GLU A 81 2.14 3.57 -10.72
C GLU A 81 3.20 3.38 -11.79
N LYS A 82 4.46 3.79 -11.51
CA LYS A 82 5.62 3.66 -12.41
C LYS A 82 6.19 2.25 -12.45
N ALA A 83 5.82 1.40 -11.49
CA ALA A 83 6.38 0.07 -11.38
C ALA A 83 6.02 -0.81 -12.59
N GLU A 84 7.01 -1.58 -13.04
CA GLU A 84 6.91 -2.43 -14.22
C GLU A 84 5.97 -3.62 -13.99
N LYS A 85 5.47 -4.17 -15.08
CA LYS A 85 4.79 -5.45 -15.09
C LYS A 85 5.79 -6.57 -14.76
N GLU A 86 5.46 -7.42 -13.79
CA GLU A 86 6.25 -8.62 -13.50
C GLU A 86 5.85 -9.78 -14.42
N PHE A 87 4.56 -10.11 -14.45
CA PHE A 87 3.99 -11.07 -15.40
C PHE A 87 2.49 -10.79 -15.64
N GLY A 88 1.97 -11.25 -16.77
CA GLY A 88 0.55 -11.16 -17.12
C GLY A 88 -0.22 -12.40 -16.73
N PHE A 89 -1.53 -12.23 -16.54
CA PHE A 89 -2.50 -13.32 -16.46
C PHE A 89 -3.78 -12.97 -17.19
N THR A 90 -4.59 -13.97 -17.50
CA THR A 90 -5.88 -13.79 -18.17
C THR A 90 -6.97 -14.44 -17.37
N VAL A 91 -8.20 -13.92 -17.45
CA VAL A 91 -9.36 -14.50 -16.78
C VAL A 91 -10.43 -14.80 -17.82
N PRO A 92 -10.94 -16.04 -17.90
CA PRO A 92 -12.00 -16.39 -18.84
C PRO A 92 -13.21 -15.48 -18.71
N GLY A 93 -13.74 -15.02 -19.84
CA GLY A 93 -14.86 -14.07 -19.90
C GLY A 93 -14.45 -12.59 -19.89
N PHE A 94 -13.15 -12.27 -19.69
CA PHE A 94 -12.65 -10.89 -19.59
C PHE A 94 -11.45 -10.68 -20.54
N ALA A 95 -11.56 -11.13 -21.78
CA ALA A 95 -10.47 -11.04 -22.76
C ALA A 95 -10.12 -9.59 -23.15
N ASP A 96 -10.99 -8.64 -22.89
CA ASP A 96 -10.83 -7.20 -23.11
C ASP A 96 -10.21 -6.46 -21.92
N VAL A 97 -9.85 -7.18 -20.85
CA VAL A 97 -9.15 -6.64 -19.68
C VAL A 97 -7.72 -7.16 -19.64
N ASP A 98 -6.76 -6.26 -19.80
CA ASP A 98 -5.35 -6.57 -19.62
C ASP A 98 -5.03 -6.69 -18.14
N CYS A 99 -4.56 -7.88 -17.71
CA CYS A 99 -4.26 -8.14 -16.31
C CYS A 99 -2.77 -8.43 -16.11
N CYS A 100 -2.18 -7.85 -15.07
CA CYS A 100 -0.82 -8.19 -14.67
C CYS A 100 -0.60 -8.08 -13.16
N VAL A 101 0.44 -8.77 -12.70
CA VAL A 101 1.06 -8.53 -11.41
C VAL A 101 2.12 -7.46 -11.60
N VAL A 102 2.13 -6.47 -10.72
CA VAL A 102 3.12 -5.37 -10.74
C VAL A 102 4.37 -5.80 -9.98
N LYS A 103 5.55 -5.49 -10.51
CA LYS A 103 6.83 -5.70 -9.83
C LYS A 103 7.01 -4.67 -8.72
N TYR A 104 6.48 -4.98 -7.55
CA TYR A 104 6.39 -4.05 -6.43
C TYR A 104 6.50 -4.82 -5.10
N PRO A 105 6.99 -4.19 -4.01
CA PRO A 105 7.12 -4.86 -2.70
C PRO A 105 5.82 -5.46 -2.16
N MET A 106 4.69 -4.78 -2.39
CA MET A 106 3.37 -5.30 -2.06
C MET A 106 2.77 -6.08 -3.24
N THR A 107 1.75 -6.89 -2.97
CA THR A 107 1.05 -7.65 -4.01
C THR A 107 0.01 -6.78 -4.70
N VAL A 108 0.27 -6.39 -5.93
CA VAL A 108 -0.60 -5.53 -6.72
C VAL A 108 -1.03 -6.26 -7.99
N LEU A 109 -2.34 -6.40 -8.18
CA LEU A 109 -2.95 -6.84 -9.43
C LEU A 109 -3.43 -5.60 -10.19
N ARG A 110 -2.86 -5.33 -11.35
CA ARG A 110 -3.24 -4.21 -12.21
C ARG A 110 -4.15 -4.69 -13.33
N LEU A 111 -5.29 -4.04 -13.45
CA LEU A 111 -6.30 -4.26 -14.48
C LEU A 111 -6.38 -3.02 -15.35
N ASN A 112 -6.44 -3.19 -16.68
CA ASN A 112 -6.54 -2.09 -17.62
C ASN A 112 -7.50 -2.46 -18.76
N SER A 113 -8.49 -1.60 -19.08
CA SER A 113 -9.46 -1.82 -20.15
C SER A 113 -10.04 -0.50 -20.65
N GLU A 114 -10.57 -0.53 -21.88
CA GLU A 114 -11.47 0.52 -22.41
C GLU A 114 -12.89 0.34 -21.87
N ASN A 115 -13.23 -0.86 -21.41
CA ASN A 115 -14.55 -1.21 -20.90
C ASN A 115 -14.57 -1.16 -19.36
N LYS A 116 -15.10 -0.06 -18.83
CA LYS A 116 -15.21 0.17 -17.38
C LYS A 116 -16.01 -0.92 -16.67
N ASP A 117 -17.16 -1.30 -17.22
CA ASP A 117 -18.05 -2.25 -16.57
C ASP A 117 -17.42 -3.63 -16.47
N HIS A 118 -16.79 -4.14 -17.52
CA HIS A 118 -16.04 -5.40 -17.47
C HIS A 118 -14.88 -5.34 -16.50
N LEU A 119 -14.16 -4.22 -16.46
CA LEU A 119 -13.07 -4.04 -15.49
C LEU A 119 -13.58 -4.07 -14.05
N CYS A 120 -14.69 -3.38 -13.75
CA CYS A 120 -15.34 -3.41 -12.44
C CYS A 120 -15.87 -4.80 -12.08
N ASP A 121 -16.44 -5.53 -13.03
CA ASP A 121 -16.96 -6.88 -12.83
C ASP A 121 -15.82 -7.86 -12.51
N LEU A 122 -14.70 -7.78 -13.26
CA LEU A 122 -13.52 -8.58 -12.98
C LEU A 122 -12.91 -8.24 -11.61
N ALA A 123 -12.81 -6.96 -11.27
CA ALA A 123 -12.33 -6.51 -9.95
C ALA A 123 -13.23 -7.05 -8.83
N GLY A 124 -14.55 -7.04 -9.03
CA GLY A 124 -15.52 -7.63 -8.11
C GLY A 124 -15.34 -9.15 -7.95
N LYS A 125 -15.12 -9.87 -9.06
CA LYS A 125 -14.81 -11.31 -9.06
C LYS A 125 -13.51 -11.60 -8.27
N ILE A 126 -12.44 -10.85 -8.53
CA ILE A 126 -11.17 -10.99 -7.81
C ILE A 126 -11.36 -10.74 -6.32
N LEU A 127 -12.07 -9.67 -5.94
CA LEU A 127 -12.35 -9.35 -4.55
C LEU A 127 -13.13 -10.46 -3.84
N ALA A 128 -14.18 -10.98 -4.47
CA ALA A 128 -15.01 -12.06 -3.91
C ALA A 128 -14.17 -13.33 -3.69
N LYS A 129 -13.35 -13.70 -4.68
CA LYS A 129 -12.42 -14.84 -4.56
C LYS A 129 -11.40 -14.60 -3.46
N TRP A 130 -10.80 -13.40 -3.38
CA TRP A 130 -9.82 -13.05 -2.37
C TRP A 130 -10.40 -13.14 -0.96
N ARG A 131 -11.60 -12.60 -0.73
CA ARG A 131 -12.26 -12.66 0.57
C ARG A 131 -12.50 -14.07 1.08
N ALA A 132 -12.76 -15.03 0.20
CA ALA A 132 -13.00 -16.43 0.54
C ALA A 132 -11.74 -17.31 0.51
N TYR A 133 -10.58 -16.75 0.11
CA TYR A 133 -9.38 -17.53 -0.15
C TYR A 133 -8.57 -17.80 1.11
N SER A 134 -8.23 -19.07 1.33
CA SER A 134 -7.26 -19.49 2.33
C SER A 134 -6.16 -20.34 1.70
N ASP A 135 -4.91 -20.06 2.06
CA ASP A 135 -3.72 -20.83 1.73
C ASP A 135 -2.84 -20.92 2.99
N PRO A 136 -3.08 -21.90 3.88
CA PRO A 136 -2.31 -22.04 5.11
C PRO A 136 -0.80 -22.15 4.89
N ALA A 137 -0.36 -22.72 3.76
CA ALA A 137 1.06 -22.83 3.42
C ALA A 137 1.72 -21.46 3.17
N ALA A 138 0.92 -20.45 2.82
CA ALA A 138 1.33 -19.06 2.68
C ALA A 138 0.90 -18.17 3.87
N MET A 139 0.41 -18.78 4.96
CA MET A 139 -0.13 -18.07 6.14
C MET A 139 -1.31 -17.15 5.80
N ILE A 140 -2.09 -17.47 4.77
CA ILE A 140 -3.27 -16.73 4.35
C ILE A 140 -4.50 -17.48 4.87
N PHE A 141 -5.32 -16.77 5.64
CA PHE A 141 -6.60 -17.26 6.14
C PHE A 141 -7.68 -16.24 5.77
N ALA A 142 -8.79 -16.72 5.20
CA ALA A 142 -9.92 -15.86 4.87
C ALA A 142 -10.56 -15.28 6.13
N GLU A 143 -10.66 -16.11 7.18
CA GLU A 143 -11.21 -15.75 8.48
C GLU A 143 -10.59 -16.59 9.60
N THR A 144 -10.70 -16.10 10.83
CA THR A 144 -10.38 -16.83 12.07
C THR A 144 -11.47 -16.52 13.09
N ASP A 145 -12.12 -17.55 13.65
CA ASP A 145 -13.21 -17.40 14.61
C ASP A 145 -14.36 -16.49 14.12
N GLY A 146 -14.62 -16.48 12.80
CA GLY A 146 -15.65 -15.67 12.16
C GLY A 146 -15.22 -14.22 11.82
N GLU A 147 -13.99 -13.81 12.16
CA GLU A 147 -13.45 -12.50 11.83
C GLU A 147 -12.73 -12.54 10.48
N PRO A 148 -13.13 -11.72 9.48
CA PRO A 148 -12.53 -11.71 8.15
C PRO A 148 -11.15 -11.07 8.16
N HIS A 149 -10.25 -11.60 7.30
CA HIS A 149 -8.88 -11.10 7.17
C HIS A 149 -8.56 -10.50 5.81
N ASN A 150 -9.17 -11.00 4.74
CA ASN A 150 -8.83 -10.62 3.38
C ASN A 150 -9.64 -9.42 2.91
N THR A 151 -8.94 -8.42 2.40
CA THR A 151 -9.52 -7.24 1.76
C THR A 151 -8.57 -6.68 0.70
N ILE A 152 -8.92 -5.57 0.07
CA ILE A 152 -8.06 -4.88 -0.90
C ILE A 152 -8.03 -3.37 -0.65
N THR A 153 -6.96 -2.74 -1.12
CA THR A 153 -6.84 -1.28 -1.28
C THR A 153 -6.91 -0.99 -2.79
N PRO A 154 -8.05 -0.49 -3.32
CA PRO A 154 -8.21 -0.21 -4.74
C PRO A 154 -7.76 1.21 -5.08
N ILE A 155 -7.06 1.38 -6.21
CA ILE A 155 -6.62 2.68 -6.74
C ILE A 155 -6.96 2.76 -8.23
N ALA A 156 -7.79 3.73 -8.61
CA ALA A 156 -8.20 3.98 -9.98
C ALA A 156 -7.53 5.21 -10.57
N ARG A 157 -7.25 5.15 -11.86
CA ARG A 157 -6.77 6.29 -12.67
C ARG A 157 -7.12 6.10 -14.15
N MET A 158 -7.01 7.18 -14.90
CA MET A 158 -6.99 7.10 -16.36
C MET A 158 -5.55 7.05 -16.85
N ARG A 159 -5.22 6.07 -17.69
CA ARG A 159 -3.91 5.94 -18.32
C ARG A 159 -4.07 5.79 -19.83
N GLU A 160 -3.53 6.74 -20.60
CA GLU A 160 -3.59 6.72 -22.07
C GLU A 160 -5.01 6.53 -22.63
N GLY A 161 -5.99 7.15 -21.95
CA GLY A 161 -7.40 7.07 -22.35
C GLY A 161 -8.13 5.81 -21.90
N ARG A 162 -7.46 4.88 -21.21
CA ARG A 162 -8.04 3.65 -20.68
C ARG A 162 -8.24 3.71 -19.17
N TYR A 163 -9.18 2.95 -18.66
CA TYR A 163 -9.39 2.75 -17.22
C TYR A 163 -8.31 1.83 -16.68
N GLU A 164 -7.65 2.25 -15.61
CA GLU A 164 -6.66 1.43 -14.89
C GLU A 164 -7.04 1.33 -13.42
N LEU A 165 -7.05 0.11 -12.89
CA LEU A 165 -7.35 -0.19 -11.49
C LEU A 165 -6.26 -1.08 -10.90
N ASP A 166 -5.59 -0.58 -9.87
CA ASP A 166 -4.69 -1.37 -9.05
C ASP A 166 -5.47 -1.95 -7.85
N LEU A 167 -5.44 -3.26 -7.69
CA LEU A 167 -5.98 -3.98 -6.56
C LEU A 167 -4.82 -4.46 -5.69
N VAL A 168 -4.57 -3.76 -4.59
CA VAL A 168 -3.53 -4.16 -3.64
C VAL A 168 -4.14 -5.15 -2.63
N LEU A 169 -3.69 -6.39 -2.65
CA LEU A 169 -4.18 -7.43 -1.74
C LEU A 169 -3.72 -7.15 -0.32
N ARG A 170 -4.64 -7.18 0.64
CA ARG A 170 -4.40 -6.94 2.06
C ARG A 170 -4.95 -8.09 2.90
N ASN A 171 -4.30 -8.31 4.05
CA ASN A 171 -4.75 -9.26 5.06
C ASN A 171 -4.35 -8.74 6.44
N ASN A 172 -5.26 -8.82 7.42
CA ASN A 172 -5.06 -8.27 8.77
C ASN A 172 -4.82 -9.35 9.84
N LEU A 173 -4.43 -10.56 9.44
CA LEU A 173 -4.14 -11.65 10.37
C LEU A 173 -3.12 -11.21 11.43
N THR A 174 -3.40 -11.51 12.69
CA THR A 174 -2.47 -11.36 13.80
C THR A 174 -2.00 -12.72 14.30
N THR A 175 -0.79 -12.78 14.82
CA THR A 175 -0.26 -13.97 15.49
C THR A 175 0.33 -13.58 16.85
N LYS A 176 0.73 -14.55 17.65
CA LYS A 176 1.41 -14.26 18.93
C LYS A 176 2.73 -13.54 18.72
N GLU A 177 3.44 -13.89 17.64
CA GLU A 177 4.71 -13.29 17.24
C GLU A 177 4.52 -11.92 16.59
N HIS A 178 3.36 -11.69 15.94
CA HIS A 178 3.02 -10.45 15.25
C HIS A 178 1.67 -9.91 15.74
N PRO A 179 1.58 -9.39 16.96
CA PRO A 179 0.31 -8.94 17.56
C PRO A 179 -0.27 -7.68 16.90
N MET A 180 0.57 -6.93 16.17
CA MET A 180 0.14 -5.76 15.38
C MET A 180 -0.29 -6.12 13.95
N GLY A 181 -0.10 -7.36 13.54
CA GLY A 181 -0.39 -7.89 12.21
C GLY A 181 0.80 -8.62 11.59
N LEU A 182 0.55 -9.77 10.98
CA LEU A 182 1.57 -10.52 10.22
C LEU A 182 1.99 -9.74 8.96
N TYR A 183 1.03 -9.05 8.33
CA TYR A 183 1.24 -8.21 7.14
C TYR A 183 1.28 -6.72 7.53
N HIS A 184 2.16 -6.41 8.47
CA HIS A 184 2.35 -5.11 9.08
C HIS A 184 3.87 -4.87 9.24
N PRO A 185 4.37 -3.62 9.38
CA PRO A 185 5.78 -3.39 9.69
C PRO A 185 6.21 -4.18 10.94
N HIS A 186 7.25 -5.01 10.80
CA HIS A 186 7.77 -5.80 11.90
C HIS A 186 8.62 -4.97 12.86
N GLU A 187 8.85 -5.49 14.06
CA GLU A 187 9.43 -4.74 15.19
C GLU A 187 10.78 -4.10 14.87
N GLU A 188 11.64 -4.77 14.11
CA GLU A 188 12.95 -4.25 13.72
C GLU A 188 12.87 -2.99 12.84
N LEU A 189 11.70 -2.69 12.25
CA LEU A 189 11.47 -1.50 11.41
C LEU A 189 10.81 -0.35 12.20
N HIS A 190 10.36 -0.60 13.44
CA HIS A 190 9.59 0.36 14.22
C HIS A 190 10.36 1.61 14.62
N HIS A 191 11.69 1.58 14.57
CA HIS A 191 12.52 2.76 14.77
C HIS A 191 12.25 3.82 13.68
N ILE A 192 11.82 3.42 12.48
CA ILE A 192 11.43 4.30 11.36
C ILE A 192 9.90 4.35 11.21
N LYS A 193 9.22 3.22 11.06
CA LYS A 193 7.78 3.16 10.81
C LYS A 193 7.12 2.03 11.59
N LYS A 194 6.23 2.40 12.52
CA LYS A 194 5.45 1.48 13.35
C LYS A 194 3.97 1.48 13.01
N GLU A 195 3.48 2.59 12.46
CA GLU A 195 2.06 2.82 12.19
C GLU A 195 1.55 1.95 11.03
N ASN A 196 0.24 1.77 10.97
CA ASN A 196 -0.44 1.05 9.89
C ASN A 196 -0.10 1.66 8.52
N ILE A 197 -0.05 0.82 7.49
CA ILE A 197 0.23 1.20 6.11
C ILE A 197 -1.09 1.48 5.41
N GLY A 198 -1.40 2.77 5.23
CA GLY A 198 -2.58 3.27 4.54
C GLY A 198 -2.35 3.45 3.04
N LEU A 199 -3.36 4.03 2.35
CA LEU A 199 -3.39 4.20 0.90
C LEU A 199 -2.13 4.90 0.35
N ILE A 200 -1.69 5.98 0.99
CA ILE A 200 -0.57 6.80 0.51
C ILE A 200 0.74 6.01 0.59
N GLU A 201 0.98 5.35 1.72
CA GLU A 201 2.17 4.51 1.89
C GLU A 201 2.15 3.31 0.95
N VAL A 202 0.99 2.68 0.76
CA VAL A 202 0.82 1.58 -0.20
C VAL A 202 1.29 1.97 -1.59
N MET A 203 1.03 3.20 -2.03
CA MET A 203 1.46 3.70 -3.33
C MET A 203 2.96 4.06 -3.40
N GLY A 204 3.68 4.01 -2.27
CA GLY A 204 5.12 4.19 -2.20
C GLY A 204 5.61 5.55 -1.71
N LEU A 205 4.73 6.39 -1.15
CA LEU A 205 5.15 7.61 -0.47
C LEU A 205 5.33 7.35 1.03
N ALA A 206 6.55 7.50 1.52
CA ALA A 206 6.87 7.30 2.93
C ALA A 206 6.29 8.44 3.78
N VAL A 207 5.10 8.20 4.35
CA VAL A 207 4.55 9.07 5.39
C VAL A 207 5.13 8.62 6.73
N LEU A 208 6.06 9.41 7.26
CA LEU A 208 6.86 9.05 8.43
C LEU A 208 6.49 9.91 9.65
N PRO A 209 6.66 9.38 10.87
CA PRO A 209 6.40 10.14 12.09
C PRO A 209 7.22 11.42 12.18
N GLY A 210 6.60 12.52 12.64
CA GLY A 210 7.26 13.84 12.72
C GLY A 210 8.50 13.87 13.62
N ARG A 211 8.61 12.94 14.62
CA ARG A 211 9.79 12.77 15.47
C ARG A 211 11.07 12.52 14.66
N LEU A 212 10.97 11.80 13.55
CA LEU A 212 12.12 11.43 12.72
C LEU A 212 12.86 12.62 12.14
N LYS A 213 12.20 13.75 11.94
CA LYS A 213 12.88 14.96 11.47
C LYS A 213 14.02 15.38 12.42
N LYS A 214 13.74 15.37 13.74
CA LYS A 214 14.76 15.71 14.74
C LYS A 214 15.72 14.54 14.96
N GLU A 215 15.22 13.34 15.10
CA GLU A 215 16.04 12.15 15.36
C GLU A 215 17.09 11.92 14.26
N MET A 216 16.74 12.13 12.99
CA MET A 216 17.69 11.97 11.87
C MET A 216 18.73 13.10 11.79
N ALA A 217 18.37 14.31 12.17
CA ALA A 217 19.34 15.40 12.29
C ALA A 217 20.35 15.09 13.42
N ASP A 218 19.87 14.70 14.59
CA ASP A 218 20.72 14.33 15.73
C ASP A 218 21.59 13.09 15.39
N LEU A 219 21.03 12.08 14.70
CA LEU A 219 21.75 10.90 14.22
C LEU A 219 22.89 11.28 13.28
N ARG A 220 22.62 12.16 12.31
CA ARG A 220 23.62 12.66 11.38
C ARG A 220 24.82 13.26 12.12
N GLU A 221 24.55 14.14 13.10
CA GLU A 221 25.60 14.79 13.88
C GLU A 221 26.39 13.77 14.71
N ALA A 222 25.72 12.83 15.37
CA ALA A 222 26.38 11.81 16.17
C ALA A 222 27.30 10.92 15.32
N LEU A 223 26.83 10.48 14.14
CA LEU A 223 27.65 9.68 13.22
C LEU A 223 28.86 10.44 12.69
N LEU A 224 28.72 11.72 12.33
CA LEU A 224 29.83 12.55 11.88
C LEU A 224 30.90 12.76 12.96
N LYS A 225 30.51 12.77 14.24
CA LYS A 225 31.41 12.89 15.39
C LYS A 225 31.97 11.55 15.86
N GLY A 226 31.48 10.42 15.33
CA GLY A 226 31.85 9.08 15.79
C GLY A 226 31.36 8.75 17.19
N GLU A 227 30.22 9.34 17.61
CA GLU A 227 29.61 9.11 18.91
C GLU A 227 28.98 7.69 18.99
N ASN A 228 29.00 7.09 20.17
CA ASN A 228 28.34 5.82 20.42
C ASN A 228 26.81 6.03 20.56
N LEU A 229 26.05 5.66 19.53
CA LEU A 229 24.59 5.84 19.49
C LEU A 229 23.86 5.12 20.64
N ARG A 230 24.42 4.02 21.16
CA ARG A 230 23.80 3.23 22.25
C ARG A 230 23.82 3.94 23.60
N GLU A 231 24.71 4.93 23.77
CA GLU A 231 24.78 5.77 24.97
C GLU A 231 23.79 6.94 24.93
N ASN A 232 23.18 7.20 23.79
CA ASN A 232 22.17 8.24 23.61
C ASN A 232 20.76 7.62 23.62
N GLU A 233 19.99 7.85 24.67
CA GLU A 233 18.64 7.28 24.84
C GLU A 233 17.71 7.54 23.64
N ALA A 234 17.79 8.71 23.01
CA ALA A 234 16.96 9.08 21.87
C ALA A 234 17.37 8.36 20.57
N LEU A 235 18.66 8.01 20.43
CA LEU A 235 19.26 7.45 19.21
C LEU A 235 19.54 5.95 19.29
N SER A 236 19.57 5.37 20.50
CA SER A 236 19.93 3.95 20.71
C SER A 236 19.09 2.98 19.88
N LYS A 237 17.82 3.29 19.63
CA LYS A 237 16.91 2.51 18.77
C LYS A 237 17.32 2.47 17.29
N HIS A 238 18.18 3.38 16.85
CA HIS A 238 18.72 3.46 15.49
C HIS A 238 20.12 2.84 15.36
N ALA A 239 20.74 2.42 16.49
CA ALA A 239 22.14 2.00 16.51
C ALA A 239 22.40 0.78 15.63
N ASP A 240 21.60 -0.29 15.74
CA ASP A 240 21.79 -1.50 14.96
C ASP A 240 21.60 -1.25 13.44
N TRP A 241 20.65 -0.39 13.09
CA TRP A 241 20.47 0.05 11.71
C TRP A 241 21.67 0.85 11.20
N ALA A 242 22.19 1.80 12.00
CA ALA A 242 23.36 2.59 11.64
C ALA A 242 24.60 1.70 11.47
N ASP A 243 24.84 0.77 12.40
CA ASP A 243 25.94 -0.21 12.31
C ASP A 243 25.83 -1.08 11.04
N ALA A 244 24.61 -1.38 10.58
CA ALA A 244 24.39 -2.17 9.39
C ALA A 244 24.61 -1.40 8.08
N PHE A 245 24.31 -0.10 8.03
CA PHE A 245 24.46 0.66 6.80
C PHE A 245 25.82 1.38 6.68
N MET A 246 26.42 1.85 7.77
CA MET A 246 27.68 2.61 7.72
C MET A 246 28.83 1.91 6.99
N PRO A 247 29.05 0.59 7.11
CA PRO A 247 30.08 -0.10 6.34
C PRO A 247 29.86 -0.09 4.82
N ARG A 248 28.63 0.15 4.35
CA ARG A 248 28.30 0.25 2.91
C ARG A 248 28.57 1.62 2.33
N HIS A 249 28.81 2.62 3.20
CA HIS A 249 29.01 4.01 2.86
C HIS A 249 30.34 4.54 3.40
N PRO A 250 31.50 4.03 2.94
CA PRO A 250 32.80 4.48 3.40
C PRO A 250 33.07 5.97 3.11
N GLU A 251 32.28 6.54 2.18
CA GLU A 251 32.32 7.95 1.79
C GLU A 251 31.50 8.86 2.72
N PHE A 252 30.85 8.32 3.77
CA PHE A 252 29.98 9.09 4.65
C PHE A 252 30.72 10.27 5.29
N GLY A 253 30.23 11.50 5.04
CA GLY A 253 30.84 12.74 5.48
C GLY A 253 29.86 13.90 5.44
N GLU A 254 30.30 15.10 5.84
CA GLU A 254 29.44 16.29 5.98
C GLU A 254 28.63 16.62 4.71
N GLU A 255 29.20 16.41 3.53
CA GLU A 255 28.58 16.78 2.26
C GLU A 255 27.46 15.82 1.81
N ASN A 256 27.52 14.55 2.23
CA ASN A 256 26.62 13.50 1.73
C ASN A 256 25.83 12.76 2.81
N ALA A 257 26.13 12.99 4.09
CA ALA A 257 25.51 12.27 5.22
C ALA A 257 23.97 12.32 5.19
N GLU A 258 23.37 13.48 4.89
CA GLU A 258 21.93 13.62 4.81
C GLU A 258 21.33 12.79 3.67
N ALA A 259 21.93 12.83 2.50
CA ALA A 259 21.47 12.06 1.33
C ALA A 259 21.58 10.55 1.58
N ILE A 260 22.66 10.09 2.24
CA ILE A 260 22.84 8.69 2.61
C ILE A 260 21.76 8.25 3.62
N ILE A 261 21.54 9.02 4.67
CA ILE A 261 20.50 8.71 5.66
C ILE A 261 19.11 8.65 5.01
N GLN A 262 18.79 9.61 4.14
CA GLN A 262 17.51 9.61 3.40
C GLN A 262 17.38 8.38 2.48
N TYR A 263 18.45 8.00 1.79
CA TYR A 263 18.47 6.78 0.99
C TYR A 263 18.22 5.54 1.85
N GLU A 264 18.89 5.41 2.98
CA GLU A 264 18.76 4.27 3.89
C GLU A 264 17.36 4.21 4.56
N ILE A 265 16.76 5.37 4.88
CA ILE A 265 15.35 5.43 5.28
C ILE A 265 14.44 4.87 4.19
N GLY A 266 14.72 5.21 2.92
CA GLY A 266 14.02 4.66 1.77
C GLY A 266 14.12 3.12 1.68
N GLN A 267 15.30 2.56 1.97
CA GLN A 267 15.50 1.10 2.03
C GLN A 267 14.68 0.45 3.17
N VAL A 268 14.65 1.09 4.34
CA VAL A 268 13.79 0.62 5.46
C VAL A 268 12.32 0.69 5.05
N PHE A 269 11.90 1.76 4.38
CA PHE A 269 10.51 1.89 3.94
C PHE A 269 10.13 0.85 2.86
N ALA A 270 11.04 0.50 1.96
CA ALA A 270 10.83 -0.60 1.02
C ALA A 270 10.58 -1.93 1.77
N ARG A 271 11.36 -2.23 2.83
CA ARG A 271 11.13 -3.39 3.69
C ARG A 271 9.80 -3.32 4.45
N VAL A 272 9.39 -2.12 4.88
CA VAL A 272 8.05 -1.89 5.47
C VAL A 272 6.95 -2.34 4.51
N LEU A 273 7.05 -1.98 3.22
CA LEU A 273 6.10 -2.41 2.20
C LEU A 273 6.18 -3.92 1.93
N GLU A 274 7.39 -4.52 1.95
CA GLU A 274 7.57 -5.97 1.84
C GLU A 274 6.90 -6.72 3.01
N CYS A 275 7.03 -6.21 4.25
CA CYS A 275 6.33 -6.76 5.40
C CYS A 275 4.82 -6.68 5.23
N ALA A 276 4.30 -5.56 4.72
CA ALA A 276 2.88 -5.36 4.47
C ALA A 276 2.33 -6.14 3.26
N GLY A 277 3.21 -6.62 2.37
CA GLY A 277 2.83 -7.43 1.20
C GLY A 277 2.39 -8.84 1.58
N VAL A 278 1.24 -9.28 1.06
CA VAL A 278 0.66 -10.61 1.37
C VAL A 278 1.51 -11.73 0.75
N TYR A 279 1.78 -11.65 -0.54
CA TYR A 279 2.68 -12.57 -1.21
C TYR A 279 4.07 -11.95 -1.35
N LYS A 280 5.05 -12.51 -0.65
CA LYS A 280 6.42 -11.98 -0.67
C LYS A 280 7.05 -12.08 -2.06
N CYS A 281 8.00 -11.18 -2.36
CA CYS A 281 8.76 -11.16 -3.61
C CYS A 281 9.82 -12.27 -3.67
N THR A 282 9.44 -13.49 -3.28
CA THR A 282 10.26 -14.72 -3.30
C THR A 282 9.64 -15.74 -4.24
N GLU A 283 10.40 -16.75 -4.64
CA GLU A 283 9.89 -17.85 -5.47
C GLU A 283 8.67 -18.53 -4.83
N ALA A 284 8.73 -18.82 -3.52
CA ALA A 284 7.62 -19.42 -2.77
C ALA A 284 6.39 -18.49 -2.72
N GLY A 285 6.59 -17.17 -2.49
CA GLY A 285 5.52 -16.17 -2.50
C GLY A 285 4.87 -16.04 -3.88
N ARG A 286 5.67 -16.07 -4.95
CA ARG A 286 5.16 -16.03 -6.33
C ARG A 286 4.42 -17.32 -6.72
N ALA A 287 4.86 -18.47 -6.24
CA ALA A 287 4.15 -19.74 -6.41
C ALA A 287 2.78 -19.71 -5.70
N ALA A 288 2.72 -19.16 -4.47
CA ALA A 288 1.48 -18.99 -3.73
C ALA A 288 0.52 -18.02 -4.44
N LEU A 289 1.02 -16.87 -4.93
CA LEU A 289 0.20 -15.93 -5.72
C LEU A 289 -0.38 -16.60 -6.97
N LYS A 290 0.40 -17.41 -7.68
CA LYS A 290 -0.09 -18.14 -8.86
C LYS A 290 -1.21 -19.12 -8.51
N ARG A 291 -1.18 -19.78 -7.32
CA ARG A 291 -2.31 -20.61 -6.86
C ARG A 291 -3.59 -19.79 -6.70
N PHE A 292 -3.50 -18.61 -6.06
CA PHE A 292 -4.65 -17.71 -5.95
C PHE A 292 -5.17 -17.27 -7.33
N LEU A 293 -4.28 -16.87 -8.26
CA LEU A 293 -4.69 -16.49 -9.61
C LEU A 293 -5.38 -17.64 -10.36
N THR A 294 -4.96 -18.88 -10.12
CA THR A 294 -5.64 -20.08 -10.68
C THR A 294 -7.07 -20.19 -10.16
N GLU A 295 -7.33 -19.91 -8.87
CA GLU A 295 -8.69 -19.88 -8.31
C GLU A 295 -9.56 -18.77 -8.94
N VAL A 296 -8.96 -17.62 -9.28
CA VAL A 296 -9.66 -16.54 -9.98
C VAL A 296 -10.03 -16.96 -11.40
N GLN A 297 -9.17 -17.74 -12.07
CA GLN A 297 -9.39 -18.22 -13.44
C GLN A 297 -10.45 -19.32 -13.53
N ASN A 298 -10.53 -20.22 -12.54
CA ASN A 298 -11.37 -21.42 -12.56
C ASN A 298 -12.82 -21.19 -12.10
N GLY A 299 -13.16 -20.05 -11.59
CA GLY A 299 -14.47 -19.77 -11.03
C GLY A 299 -15.04 -18.45 -11.41
#